data_8a6bdd16e003114ff78f9c2c58bef1c9
#
_entry.id   8a6bdd16e003114ff78f9c2c58bef1c9
#
_cell.length_a   1.000
_cell.length_b   1.000
_cell.length_c   1.000
_cell.angle_alpha   90.00
_cell.angle_beta   90.00
_cell.angle_gamma   90.00
#
_symmetry.space_group_name_H-M   'P 1'
#
loop_
_entity.id
_entity.type
_entity.pdbx_description
1 polymer ?
#
loop_
_entity_poly.entity_id
_entity_poly.type
_entity_poly.pdbx_seq_one_letter_code
_entity_poly.pdbx_strand_id
1 'polypeptide(L)'
;MALDQSALLELLEALKDTGADDVVRRALEAVFQALIEAEAAAWIGAAPHERTPERVTWRNGYRDRALTTAAGDLELRIPKLRSGSFFPSLLERRRRIDQALFAVVMEAYVTGTSTRKVDDLVVAMGADTGISKSEVSRICADLDADVAAFRDRSLAGAWFPYVFVDAVYGKARVGGDRRGRASRVAAQAVVIATGISAEGRREVLGFDVGDSESGPFWTGFLRSLKARGLAGVQLVTSDAHTGLKAAIGSILLGASWQRCRVH
;
A
#
# COMPACT_ATOMS: atom_id res chain seq x y z
N MET A 1 21.33 -12.49 -22.48
CA MET A 1 21.64 -11.12 -22.96
C MET A 1 22.72 -10.60 -22.03
N ALA A 2 23.99 -10.62 -22.47
CA ALA A 2 25.09 -10.15 -21.66
C ALA A 2 25.15 -8.62 -21.77
N LEU A 3 25.38 -7.94 -20.66
CA LEU A 3 25.84 -6.56 -20.67
C LEU A 3 27.07 -6.51 -21.56
N ASP A 4 27.14 -5.51 -22.43
CA ASP A 4 28.28 -5.30 -23.30
C ASP A 4 29.56 -5.26 -22.45
N GLN A 5 30.58 -6.00 -22.85
CA GLN A 5 31.83 -6.13 -22.09
C GLN A 5 32.51 -4.75 -21.87
N SER A 6 32.30 -3.80 -22.78
CA SER A 6 32.72 -2.40 -22.63
C SER A 6 32.03 -1.70 -21.46
N ALA A 7 30.72 -1.81 -21.37
CA ALA A 7 29.93 -1.22 -20.29
C ALA A 7 30.25 -1.83 -18.91
N LEU A 8 30.58 -3.12 -18.88
CA LEU A 8 31.05 -3.79 -17.66
C LEU A 8 32.44 -3.31 -17.22
N LEU A 9 33.35 -3.05 -18.16
CA LEU A 9 34.69 -2.54 -17.86
C LEU A 9 34.65 -1.08 -17.41
N GLU A 10 33.83 -0.24 -18.03
CA GLU A 10 33.60 1.13 -17.58
C GLU A 10 32.97 1.17 -16.18
N LEU A 11 32.01 0.28 -15.89
CA LEU A 11 31.42 0.14 -14.57
C LEU A 11 32.50 -0.29 -13.55
N LEU A 12 33.34 -1.26 -13.87
CA LEU A 12 34.43 -1.73 -13.00
C LEU A 12 35.46 -0.64 -12.71
N GLU A 13 35.79 0.22 -13.67
CA GLU A 13 36.70 1.34 -13.43
C GLU A 13 36.05 2.45 -12.61
N ALA A 14 34.77 2.77 -12.87
CA ALA A 14 34.00 3.72 -12.06
C ALA A 14 33.82 3.24 -10.61
N LEU A 15 33.79 1.91 -10.36
CA LEU A 15 33.65 1.31 -9.05
C LEU A 15 34.96 1.37 -8.22
N LYS A 16 36.14 1.50 -8.84
CA LYS A 16 37.42 1.51 -8.13
C LYS A 16 37.70 2.82 -7.37
N ASP A 17 37.09 3.92 -7.80
CA ASP A 17 37.38 5.27 -7.25
C ASP A 17 36.29 5.81 -6.32
N THR A 18 35.25 5.03 -6.02
CA THR A 18 34.01 5.52 -5.37
C THR A 18 33.77 4.81 -4.03
N GLY A 19 33.17 5.49 -3.05
CA GLY A 19 32.72 4.89 -1.78
C GLY A 19 31.69 3.78 -2.00
N ALA A 20 31.59 2.84 -1.07
CA ALA A 20 30.76 1.63 -1.22
C ALA A 20 29.27 1.93 -1.56
N ASP A 21 28.69 3.00 -1.03
CA ASP A 21 27.29 3.40 -1.25
C ASP A 21 27.06 3.88 -2.69
N ASP A 22 28.00 4.67 -3.24
CA ASP A 22 27.96 5.14 -4.63
C ASP A 22 28.14 4.00 -5.64
N VAL A 23 28.89 2.97 -5.25
CA VAL A 23 29.08 1.76 -6.07
C VAL A 23 27.76 1.04 -6.30
N VAL A 24 27.01 0.79 -5.23
CA VAL A 24 25.70 0.12 -5.29
C VAL A 24 24.72 0.93 -6.12
N ARG A 25 24.65 2.24 -5.89
CA ARG A 25 23.79 3.16 -6.63
C ARG A 25 24.06 3.13 -8.14
N ARG A 26 25.32 3.29 -8.55
CA ARG A 26 25.73 3.26 -9.97
C ARG A 26 25.49 1.91 -10.63
N ALA A 27 25.77 0.81 -9.91
CA ALA A 27 25.48 -0.51 -10.42
C ALA A 27 23.98 -0.72 -10.65
N LEU A 28 23.15 -0.28 -9.70
CA LEU A 28 21.71 -0.35 -9.79
C LEU A 28 21.19 0.50 -10.96
N GLU A 29 21.68 1.72 -11.11
CA GLU A 29 21.35 2.62 -12.23
C GLU A 29 21.67 1.98 -13.59
N ALA A 30 22.85 1.39 -13.73
CA ALA A 30 23.25 0.69 -14.95
C ALA A 30 22.35 -0.51 -15.26
N VAL A 31 21.97 -1.31 -14.23
CA VAL A 31 21.06 -2.44 -14.41
C VAL A 31 19.66 -1.98 -14.83
N PHE A 32 19.09 -0.96 -14.15
CA PHE A 32 17.78 -0.41 -14.52
C PHE A 32 17.81 0.17 -15.94
N GLN A 33 18.85 0.90 -16.30
CA GLN A 33 18.99 1.47 -17.65
C GLN A 33 19.06 0.37 -18.71
N ALA A 34 19.82 -0.70 -18.46
CA ALA A 34 19.91 -1.83 -19.38
C ALA A 34 18.56 -2.56 -19.57
N LEU A 35 17.80 -2.71 -18.49
CA LEU A 35 16.44 -3.31 -18.56
C LEU A 35 15.48 -2.42 -19.35
N ILE A 36 15.51 -1.10 -19.13
CA ILE A 36 14.70 -0.12 -19.89
C ILE A 36 15.03 -0.19 -21.39
N GLU A 37 16.30 -0.24 -21.74
CA GLU A 37 16.74 -0.33 -23.14
C GLU A 37 16.36 -1.65 -23.80
N ALA A 38 16.45 -2.76 -23.05
CA ALA A 38 16.04 -4.08 -23.53
C ALA A 38 14.54 -4.14 -23.80
N GLU A 39 13.72 -3.65 -22.87
CA GLU A 39 12.27 -3.60 -23.03
C GLU A 39 11.86 -2.67 -24.18
N ALA A 40 12.52 -1.50 -24.30
CA ALA A 40 12.29 -0.58 -25.41
C ALA A 40 12.68 -1.21 -26.77
N ALA A 41 13.79 -1.95 -26.83
CA ALA A 41 14.20 -2.66 -28.04
C ALA A 41 13.20 -3.75 -28.45
N ALA A 42 12.73 -4.53 -27.50
CA ALA A 42 11.68 -5.52 -27.71
C ALA A 42 10.38 -4.88 -28.22
N TRP A 43 9.97 -3.74 -27.62
CA TRP A 43 8.76 -3.02 -28.03
C TRP A 43 8.88 -2.41 -29.43
N ILE A 44 10.08 -1.88 -29.80
CA ILE A 44 10.37 -1.27 -31.10
C ILE A 44 10.56 -2.34 -32.19
N GLY A 45 10.91 -3.57 -31.83
CA GLY A 45 11.27 -4.65 -32.76
C GLY A 45 12.69 -4.48 -33.33
N ALA A 46 13.55 -3.64 -32.69
CA ALA A 46 14.93 -3.44 -33.14
C ALA A 46 15.80 -2.82 -32.05
N ALA A 47 17.06 -3.22 -31.99
CA ALA A 47 18.09 -2.57 -31.19
C ALA A 47 18.43 -1.15 -31.68
N PRO A 48 19.14 -0.32 -30.90
CA PRO A 48 19.70 0.95 -31.39
C PRO A 48 20.53 0.74 -32.66
N HIS A 49 20.30 1.60 -33.67
CA HIS A 49 20.99 1.59 -34.96
C HIS A 49 20.81 0.34 -35.85
N GLU A 50 20.08 -0.69 -35.36
CA GLU A 50 19.78 -1.87 -36.15
C GLU A 50 18.70 -1.57 -37.20
N ARG A 51 18.80 -2.18 -38.40
CA ARG A 51 17.80 -2.13 -39.47
C ARG A 51 17.15 -3.49 -39.63
N THR A 52 15.90 -3.60 -39.25
CA THR A 52 15.11 -4.85 -39.35
C THR A 52 13.73 -4.55 -39.93
N PRO A 53 13.11 -5.50 -40.66
CA PRO A 53 11.73 -5.35 -41.15
C PRO A 53 10.69 -5.35 -40.02
N GLU A 54 11.02 -5.89 -38.84
CA GLU A 54 10.15 -5.96 -37.67
C GLU A 54 10.06 -4.64 -36.91
N ARG A 55 10.85 -3.64 -37.28
CA ARG A 55 10.86 -2.34 -36.63
C ARG A 55 9.52 -1.61 -36.79
N VAL A 56 8.86 -1.37 -35.66
CA VAL A 56 7.54 -0.70 -35.58
C VAL A 56 7.67 0.83 -35.57
N THR A 57 8.73 1.35 -34.93
CA THR A 57 8.96 2.80 -34.76
C THR A 57 10.44 3.12 -34.55
N TRP A 58 10.77 4.42 -34.44
CA TRP A 58 12.13 4.91 -34.20
C TRP A 58 12.22 5.62 -32.85
N ARG A 59 13.39 5.52 -32.20
CA ARG A 59 13.73 6.34 -31.05
C ARG A 59 13.82 7.83 -31.45
N ASN A 60 13.36 8.70 -30.56
CA ASN A 60 13.36 10.15 -30.74
C ASN A 60 13.90 10.83 -29.47
N GLY A 61 15.15 10.49 -29.11
CA GLY A 61 15.79 10.96 -27.88
C GLY A 61 15.29 10.28 -26.62
N TYR A 62 15.53 10.91 -25.49
CA TYR A 62 15.22 10.41 -24.15
C TYR A 62 14.44 11.44 -23.35
N ARG A 63 13.81 10.99 -22.28
CA ARG A 63 13.32 11.81 -21.18
C ARG A 63 13.96 11.33 -19.89
N ASP A 64 14.42 12.26 -19.08
CA ASP A 64 15.00 11.94 -17.79
C ASP A 64 13.92 11.59 -16.77
N ARG A 65 14.24 10.66 -15.89
CA ARG A 65 13.38 10.17 -14.85
C ARG A 65 14.19 9.85 -13.60
N ALA A 66 14.01 10.61 -12.53
CA ALA A 66 14.54 10.24 -11.23
C ALA A 66 13.70 9.12 -10.60
N LEU A 67 14.37 8.14 -9.99
CA LEU A 67 13.79 7.07 -9.19
C LEU A 67 14.51 7.00 -7.85
N THR A 68 13.82 7.30 -6.77
CA THR A 68 14.37 7.22 -5.40
C THR A 68 14.29 5.77 -4.91
N THR A 69 15.44 5.22 -4.54
CA THR A 69 15.61 3.85 -4.05
C THR A 69 16.29 3.84 -2.67
N ALA A 70 16.34 2.70 -2.03
CA ALA A 70 17.10 2.51 -0.80
C ALA A 70 18.62 2.66 -0.98
N ALA A 71 19.12 2.67 -2.24
CA ALA A 71 20.53 2.91 -2.57
C ALA A 71 20.81 4.36 -3.02
N GLY A 72 19.84 5.26 -2.87
CA GLY A 72 19.89 6.65 -3.35
C GLY A 72 19.05 6.92 -4.58
N ASP A 73 19.12 8.15 -5.09
CA ASP A 73 18.42 8.57 -6.29
C ASP A 73 19.13 8.09 -7.56
N LEU A 74 18.38 7.42 -8.43
CA LEU A 74 18.84 6.98 -9.75
C LEU A 74 18.36 7.94 -10.83
N GLU A 75 19.23 8.31 -11.76
CA GLU A 75 18.89 9.12 -12.93
C GLU A 75 18.70 8.23 -14.16
N LEU A 76 17.46 7.86 -14.44
CA LEU A 76 17.11 6.97 -15.55
C LEU A 76 16.70 7.75 -16.78
N ARG A 77 17.04 7.21 -17.97
CA ARG A 77 16.71 7.80 -19.26
C ARG A 77 15.75 6.89 -20.00
N ILE A 78 14.50 7.35 -20.19
CA ILE A 78 13.45 6.59 -20.86
C ILE A 78 13.42 6.99 -22.35
N PRO A 79 13.57 6.04 -23.29
CA PRO A 79 13.49 6.33 -24.72
C PRO A 79 12.15 6.94 -25.10
N LYS A 80 12.16 8.03 -25.86
CA LYS A 80 10.99 8.57 -26.56
C LYS A 80 10.86 7.90 -27.92
N LEU A 81 9.63 7.75 -28.39
CA LEU A 81 9.33 7.19 -29.71
C LEU A 81 8.79 8.26 -30.66
N ARG A 82 9.03 8.10 -31.96
CA ARG A 82 8.45 8.99 -32.98
C ARG A 82 6.95 8.82 -33.11
N SER A 83 6.48 7.57 -33.02
CA SER A 83 5.05 7.23 -33.00
C SER A 83 4.77 6.29 -31.82
N GLY A 84 3.63 6.52 -31.13
CA GLY A 84 3.27 5.78 -29.94
C GLY A 84 3.91 6.33 -28.66
N SER A 85 3.71 5.63 -27.56
CA SER A 85 4.24 5.98 -26.23
C SER A 85 4.81 4.73 -25.57
N PHE A 86 6.08 4.82 -25.16
CA PHE A 86 6.74 3.79 -24.37
C PHE A 86 6.89 4.24 -22.92
N PHE A 87 6.62 3.33 -22.01
CA PHE A 87 6.91 3.50 -20.59
C PHE A 87 7.34 2.14 -20.03
N PRO A 88 8.52 2.04 -19.39
CA PRO A 88 9.04 0.78 -18.86
C PRO A 88 8.11 0.14 -17.86
N SER A 89 7.91 -1.17 -17.96
CA SER A 89 7.04 -1.94 -17.06
C SER A 89 7.57 -1.99 -15.62
N LEU A 90 8.90 -1.91 -15.47
CA LEU A 90 9.58 -1.88 -14.17
C LEU A 90 9.37 -0.56 -13.40
N LEU A 91 8.86 0.50 -14.06
CA LEU A 91 8.60 1.80 -13.44
C LEU A 91 7.10 2.05 -13.32
N GLU A 92 6.68 2.65 -12.23
CA GLU A 92 5.30 3.12 -12.10
C GLU A 92 5.15 4.56 -12.65
N ARG A 93 4.10 4.79 -13.47
CA ARG A 93 3.92 6.06 -14.18
C ARG A 93 3.82 7.29 -13.27
N ARG A 94 3.32 7.11 -12.05
CA ARG A 94 3.05 8.21 -11.09
C ARG A 94 3.88 8.15 -9.82
N ARG A 95 4.77 7.16 -9.66
CA ARG A 95 5.65 7.01 -8.50
C ARG A 95 7.09 7.28 -8.88
N ARG A 96 7.82 7.98 -8.00
CA ARG A 96 9.25 8.25 -8.12
C ARG A 96 10.11 7.41 -7.18
N ILE A 97 9.48 6.57 -6.38
CA ILE A 97 10.13 5.67 -5.44
C ILE A 97 9.97 4.22 -5.91
N ASP A 98 10.94 3.38 -5.58
CA ASP A 98 10.84 1.95 -5.86
C ASP A 98 9.85 1.25 -4.93
N GLN A 99 9.50 -0.01 -5.26
CA GLN A 99 8.54 -0.77 -4.48
C GLN A 99 9.04 -1.11 -3.07
N ALA A 100 10.36 -1.31 -2.91
CA ALA A 100 10.94 -1.64 -1.61
C ALA A 100 10.85 -0.43 -0.67
N LEU A 101 11.22 0.75 -1.15
CA LEU A 101 11.10 1.98 -0.38
C LEU A 101 9.63 2.34 -0.08
N PHE A 102 8.74 2.11 -1.05
CA PHE A 102 7.30 2.27 -0.84
C PHE A 102 6.81 1.37 0.31
N ALA A 103 7.21 0.09 0.35
CA ALA A 103 6.84 -0.83 1.43
C ALA A 103 7.35 -0.36 2.80
N VAL A 104 8.57 0.17 2.88
CA VAL A 104 9.13 0.74 4.12
C VAL A 104 8.34 1.95 4.59
N VAL A 105 7.98 2.87 3.69
CA VAL A 105 7.16 4.05 4.01
C VAL A 105 5.78 3.63 4.52
N MET A 106 5.17 2.65 3.87
CA MET A 106 3.86 2.10 4.27
C MET A 106 3.92 1.46 5.65
N GLU A 107 4.93 0.63 5.90
CA GLU A 107 5.13 -0.02 7.20
C GLU A 107 5.37 1.02 8.30
N ALA A 108 6.22 2.01 8.06
CA ALA A 108 6.47 3.10 9.00
C ALA A 108 5.19 3.90 9.30
N TYR A 109 4.36 4.15 8.32
CA TYR A 109 3.08 4.84 8.50
C TYR A 109 2.09 4.01 9.32
N VAL A 110 1.91 2.72 8.98
CA VAL A 110 1.01 1.79 9.68
C VAL A 110 1.42 1.62 11.15
N THR A 111 2.73 1.59 11.42
CA THR A 111 3.27 1.50 12.80
C THR A 111 3.21 2.83 13.56
N GLY A 112 2.67 3.90 12.97
CA GLY A 112 2.40 5.17 13.63
C GLY A 112 3.56 6.18 13.54
N THR A 113 4.51 5.97 12.65
CA THR A 113 5.56 6.95 12.36
C THR A 113 4.96 8.16 11.66
N SER A 114 5.23 9.37 12.16
CA SER A 114 4.72 10.59 11.54
C SER A 114 5.36 10.80 10.15
N THR A 115 4.63 11.45 9.24
CA THR A 115 5.12 11.75 7.87
C THR A 115 6.44 12.54 7.85
N ARG A 116 6.77 13.32 8.89
CA ARG A 116 8.06 13.98 9.03
C ARG A 116 9.19 13.00 9.34
N LYS A 117 8.93 12.06 10.26
CA LYS A 117 9.92 11.04 10.62
C LYS A 117 10.13 10.01 9.50
N VAL A 118 9.14 9.84 8.62
CA VAL A 118 9.29 9.00 7.43
C VAL A 118 10.31 9.62 6.47
N ASP A 119 10.29 10.94 6.30
CA ASP A 119 11.29 11.65 5.50
C ASP A 119 12.70 11.46 6.09
N ASP A 120 12.86 11.67 7.40
CA ASP A 120 14.12 11.43 8.13
C ASP A 120 14.61 9.97 7.96
N LEU A 121 13.68 9.00 8.00
CA LEU A 121 13.99 7.58 7.82
C LEU A 121 14.51 7.29 6.41
N VAL A 122 13.88 7.85 5.40
CA VAL A 122 14.27 7.68 3.99
C VAL A 122 15.63 8.30 3.70
N VAL A 123 15.92 9.48 4.26
CA VAL A 123 17.25 10.09 4.20
C VAL A 123 18.28 9.20 4.89
N ALA A 124 17.97 8.66 6.07
CA ALA A 124 18.86 7.74 6.78
C ALA A 124 19.13 6.41 6.03
N MET A 125 18.24 6.02 5.11
CA MET A 125 18.42 4.87 4.22
C MET A 125 19.26 5.18 2.97
N GLY A 126 19.77 6.41 2.82
CA GLY A 126 20.67 6.80 1.74
C GLY A 126 20.01 7.50 0.55
N ALA A 127 18.74 7.86 0.63
CA ALA A 127 18.11 8.71 -0.38
C ALA A 127 18.54 10.17 -0.17
N ASP A 128 19.37 10.69 -1.06
CA ASP A 128 20.00 12.02 -0.93
C ASP A 128 19.00 13.17 -0.83
N THR A 129 17.87 13.04 -1.51
CA THR A 129 16.82 14.08 -1.53
C THR A 129 15.65 13.81 -0.58
N GLY A 130 15.62 12.63 0.08
CA GLY A 130 14.48 12.20 0.88
C GLY A 130 13.22 11.98 0.05
N ILE A 131 12.09 11.78 0.74
CA ILE A 131 10.77 11.74 0.11
C ILE A 131 10.04 13.05 0.40
N SER A 132 9.52 13.71 -0.63
CA SER A 132 8.73 14.92 -0.39
C SER A 132 7.48 14.62 0.45
N LYS A 133 7.09 15.57 1.33
CA LYS A 133 5.86 15.43 2.14
C LYS A 133 4.62 15.15 1.29
N SER A 134 4.57 15.67 0.06
CA SER A 134 3.49 15.41 -0.89
C SER A 134 3.48 13.97 -1.38
N GLU A 135 4.66 13.36 -1.57
CA GLU A 135 4.79 11.95 -1.96
C GLU A 135 4.34 11.02 -0.82
N VAL A 136 4.83 11.27 0.41
CA VAL A 136 4.36 10.53 1.60
C VAL A 136 2.85 10.66 1.78
N SER A 137 2.30 11.87 1.64
CA SER A 137 0.85 12.09 1.75
C SER A 137 0.07 11.34 0.66
N ARG A 138 0.62 11.21 -0.55
CA ARG A 138 0.00 10.44 -1.63
C ARG A 138 0.01 8.94 -1.34
N ILE A 139 1.12 8.42 -0.83
CA ILE A 139 1.23 7.02 -0.40
C ILE A 139 0.20 6.71 0.69
N CYS A 140 0.07 7.60 1.69
CA CYS A 140 -0.92 7.45 2.74
C CYS A 140 -2.37 7.50 2.19
N ALA A 141 -2.64 8.36 1.21
CA ALA A 141 -3.96 8.45 0.58
C ALA A 141 -4.31 7.18 -0.23
N ASP A 142 -3.33 6.55 -0.88
CA ASP A 142 -3.51 5.26 -1.56
C ASP A 142 -3.92 4.18 -0.54
N LEU A 143 -3.27 4.12 0.63
CA LEU A 143 -3.65 3.22 1.72
C LEU A 143 -5.06 3.51 2.25
N ASP A 144 -5.39 4.78 2.48
CA ASP A 144 -6.72 5.18 2.93
C ASP A 144 -7.80 4.74 1.93
N ALA A 145 -7.51 4.79 0.63
CA ALA A 145 -8.41 4.31 -0.42
C ALA A 145 -8.59 2.78 -0.37
N ASP A 146 -7.52 2.02 -0.16
CA ASP A 146 -7.58 0.55 -0.01
C ASP A 146 -8.38 0.16 1.24
N VAL A 147 -8.17 0.85 2.36
CA VAL A 147 -8.93 0.68 3.60
C VAL A 147 -10.40 1.00 3.40
N ALA A 148 -10.73 2.09 2.70
CA ALA A 148 -12.12 2.46 2.37
C ALA A 148 -12.77 1.40 1.47
N ALA A 149 -12.08 0.95 0.42
CA ALA A 149 -12.56 -0.11 -0.47
C ALA A 149 -12.85 -1.41 0.30
N PHE A 150 -11.98 -1.78 1.25
CA PHE A 150 -12.20 -2.93 2.12
C PHE A 150 -13.43 -2.73 3.03
N ARG A 151 -13.61 -1.54 3.63
CA ARG A 151 -14.76 -1.22 4.49
C ARG A 151 -16.08 -1.30 3.73
N ASP A 152 -16.10 -0.88 2.47
CA ASP A 152 -17.32 -0.76 1.67
C ASP A 152 -17.58 -1.98 0.79
N ARG A 153 -16.67 -2.97 0.78
CA ARG A 153 -16.80 -4.16 -0.05
C ARG A 153 -18.09 -4.92 0.23
N SER A 154 -18.68 -5.48 -0.81
CA SER A 154 -19.86 -6.33 -0.69
C SER A 154 -19.54 -7.61 0.08
N LEU A 155 -20.45 -8.02 0.96
CA LEU A 155 -20.46 -9.33 1.63
C LEU A 155 -21.51 -10.26 1.01
N ALA A 156 -22.25 -9.79 -0.01
CA ALA A 156 -23.26 -10.58 -0.69
C ALA A 156 -22.62 -11.76 -1.45
N GLY A 157 -23.30 -12.88 -1.49
CA GLY A 157 -22.84 -14.09 -2.19
C GLY A 157 -22.07 -15.08 -1.31
N ALA A 158 -21.80 -14.74 -0.06
CA ALA A 158 -21.24 -15.66 0.93
C ALA A 158 -22.15 -15.76 2.18
N TRP A 159 -22.19 -16.95 2.78
CA TRP A 159 -22.92 -17.18 4.02
C TRP A 159 -21.94 -17.35 5.17
N PHE A 160 -22.19 -16.61 6.26
CA PHE A 160 -21.33 -16.61 7.44
C PHE A 160 -22.13 -17.07 8.68
N PRO A 161 -22.31 -18.38 8.86
CA PRO A 161 -23.09 -18.90 9.99
C PRO A 161 -22.52 -18.52 11.35
N TYR A 162 -21.21 -18.35 11.46
CA TYR A 162 -20.56 -17.97 12.71
C TYR A 162 -19.83 -16.64 12.56
N VAL A 163 -20.12 -15.70 13.48
CA VAL A 163 -19.48 -14.39 13.49
C VAL A 163 -18.86 -14.14 14.87
N PHE A 164 -17.62 -13.72 14.89
CA PHE A 164 -16.90 -13.27 16.08
C PHE A 164 -16.81 -11.76 16.03
N VAL A 165 -17.19 -11.10 17.13
CA VAL A 165 -17.08 -9.65 17.27
C VAL A 165 -16.23 -9.35 18.49
N ASP A 166 -15.20 -8.56 18.29
CA ASP A 166 -14.24 -8.19 19.33
C ASP A 166 -13.87 -6.72 19.20
N ALA A 167 -13.43 -6.11 20.31
CA ALA A 167 -12.98 -4.73 20.37
C ALA A 167 -11.61 -4.63 21.04
N VAL A 168 -10.73 -3.84 20.44
CA VAL A 168 -9.41 -3.53 20.97
C VAL A 168 -9.30 -2.03 21.17
N TYR A 169 -8.77 -1.59 22.32
CA TYR A 169 -8.52 -0.18 22.56
C TYR A 169 -7.11 0.24 22.17
N GLY A 170 -7.03 1.23 21.30
CA GLY A 170 -5.80 1.89 20.89
C GLY A 170 -5.79 3.35 21.30
N LYS A 171 -4.60 3.91 21.53
CA LYS A 171 -4.43 5.36 21.73
C LYS A 171 -4.25 6.04 20.38
N ALA A 172 -5.14 6.94 20.02
CA ALA A 172 -5.06 7.72 18.79
C ALA A 172 -5.10 9.21 19.08
N ARG A 173 -4.51 9.99 18.20
CA ARG A 173 -4.61 11.44 18.24
C ARG A 173 -5.94 11.83 17.58
N VAL A 174 -6.87 12.37 18.36
CA VAL A 174 -8.20 12.82 17.90
C VAL A 174 -8.32 14.32 17.97
N GLY A 175 -9.11 14.91 17.04
CA GLY A 175 -9.24 16.36 16.91
C GLY A 175 -8.01 16.99 16.27
N GLY A 176 -8.01 18.32 16.21
CA GLY A 176 -7.02 19.08 15.46
C GLY A 176 -7.49 19.29 14.02
N ASP A 177 -7.91 20.50 13.72
CA ASP A 177 -8.22 20.91 12.36
C ASP A 177 -7.26 22.03 11.92
N ARG A 178 -7.29 22.34 10.63
CA ARG A 178 -6.53 23.47 10.07
C ARG A 178 -6.97 24.84 10.65
N ARG A 179 -8.04 24.86 11.47
CA ARG A 179 -8.60 26.07 12.13
C ARG A 179 -8.13 26.23 13.57
N GLY A 180 -7.13 25.48 14.02
CA GLY A 180 -6.46 25.65 15.31
C GLY A 180 -7.11 24.92 16.50
N ARG A 181 -8.00 23.95 16.27
CA ARG A 181 -8.45 23.09 17.37
C ARG A 181 -7.30 22.25 17.87
N ALA A 182 -7.15 22.19 19.20
CA ALA A 182 -6.14 21.36 19.84
C ALA A 182 -6.42 19.87 19.59
N SER A 183 -5.40 19.13 19.17
CA SER A 183 -5.48 17.67 19.13
C SER A 183 -5.19 17.09 20.52
N ARG A 184 -5.89 16.05 20.90
CA ARG A 184 -5.65 15.29 22.13
C ARG A 184 -5.40 13.82 21.81
N VAL A 185 -4.64 13.13 22.64
CA VAL A 185 -4.54 11.68 22.60
C VAL A 185 -5.70 11.11 23.41
N ALA A 186 -6.53 10.27 22.78
CA ALA A 186 -7.65 9.60 23.43
C ALA A 186 -7.61 8.09 23.10
N ALA A 187 -8.18 7.29 24.00
CA ALA A 187 -8.44 5.90 23.70
C ALA A 187 -9.56 5.83 22.64
N GLN A 188 -9.38 4.98 21.64
CA GLN A 188 -10.36 4.67 20.60
C GLN A 188 -10.62 3.17 20.61
N ALA A 189 -11.88 2.79 20.56
CA ALA A 189 -12.27 1.39 20.36
C ALA A 189 -12.16 1.05 18.86
N VAL A 190 -11.40 0.04 18.53
CA VAL A 190 -11.35 -0.57 17.20
C VAL A 190 -12.11 -1.87 17.27
N VAL A 191 -13.27 -1.92 16.63
CA VAL A 191 -14.10 -3.13 16.60
C VAL A 191 -13.86 -3.91 15.32
N ILE A 192 -13.81 -5.23 15.42
CA ILE A 192 -13.56 -6.13 14.30
C ILE A 192 -14.61 -7.23 14.31
N ALA A 193 -15.24 -7.48 13.17
CA ALA A 193 -16.07 -8.65 12.94
C ALA A 193 -15.35 -9.65 12.03
N THR A 194 -15.24 -10.89 12.50
CA THR A 194 -14.67 -12.01 11.75
C THR A 194 -15.73 -13.07 11.54
N GLY A 195 -15.96 -13.46 10.29
CA GLY A 195 -16.89 -14.52 9.92
C GLY A 195 -16.20 -15.84 9.62
N ILE A 196 -16.90 -16.93 9.84
CA ILE A 196 -16.57 -18.25 9.31
C ILE A 196 -17.60 -18.55 8.24
N SER A 197 -17.17 -18.76 7.01
CA SER A 197 -18.08 -19.10 5.91
C SER A 197 -18.62 -20.51 6.02
N ALA A 198 -19.63 -20.85 5.22
CA ALA A 198 -20.19 -22.19 5.16
C ALA A 198 -19.15 -23.26 4.78
N GLU A 199 -18.11 -22.87 4.05
CA GLU A 199 -16.97 -23.72 3.67
C GLU A 199 -15.86 -23.78 4.73
N GLY A 200 -16.05 -23.15 5.90
CA GLY A 200 -15.10 -23.13 7.01
C GLY A 200 -13.97 -22.11 6.85
N ARG A 201 -14.03 -21.23 5.88
CA ARG A 201 -13.00 -20.16 5.70
C ARG A 201 -13.25 -19.02 6.68
N ARG A 202 -12.16 -18.57 7.32
CA ARG A 202 -12.20 -17.42 8.22
C ARG A 202 -11.88 -16.14 7.44
N GLU A 203 -12.70 -15.11 7.63
CA GLU A 203 -12.59 -13.84 6.93
C GLU A 203 -12.94 -12.65 7.83
N VAL A 204 -12.19 -11.56 7.75
CA VAL A 204 -12.56 -10.29 8.40
C VAL A 204 -13.68 -9.65 7.59
N LEU A 205 -14.87 -9.55 8.16
CA LEU A 205 -16.07 -8.99 7.52
C LEU A 205 -16.06 -7.47 7.50
N GLY A 206 -15.45 -6.86 8.51
CA GLY A 206 -15.33 -5.41 8.62
C GLY A 206 -14.76 -5.00 9.96
N PHE A 207 -14.44 -3.72 10.04
CA PHE A 207 -14.01 -3.05 11.26
C PHE A 207 -14.60 -1.63 11.31
N ASP A 208 -14.64 -1.06 12.49
CA ASP A 208 -14.98 0.34 12.71
C ASP A 208 -14.21 0.92 13.88
N VAL A 209 -14.13 2.23 13.97
CA VAL A 209 -13.40 2.95 15.01
C VAL A 209 -14.36 3.95 15.67
N GLY A 210 -14.44 3.92 16.98
CA GLY A 210 -15.30 4.81 17.74
C GLY A 210 -14.69 5.25 19.07
N ASP A 211 -15.25 6.31 19.63
CA ASP A 211 -14.78 6.86 20.91
C ASP A 211 -15.08 5.94 22.11
N SER A 212 -16.09 5.07 21.96
CA SER A 212 -16.52 4.13 22.99
C SER A 212 -17.36 3.01 22.41
N GLU A 213 -17.42 1.89 23.12
CA GLU A 213 -18.30 0.76 22.83
C GLU A 213 -19.76 1.05 23.26
N SER A 214 -20.37 2.09 22.71
CA SER A 214 -21.77 2.43 23.03
C SER A 214 -22.77 1.58 22.25
N GLY A 215 -23.99 1.45 22.77
CA GLY A 215 -25.09 0.75 22.08
C GLY A 215 -25.35 1.29 20.65
N PRO A 216 -25.44 2.62 20.44
CA PRO A 216 -25.57 3.21 19.12
C PRO A 216 -24.39 2.85 18.17
N PHE A 217 -23.15 2.84 18.68
CA PHE A 217 -21.97 2.46 17.91
C PHE A 217 -22.07 1.01 17.42
N TRP A 218 -22.35 0.07 18.32
CA TRP A 218 -22.55 -1.34 17.97
C TRP A 218 -23.68 -1.54 16.96
N THR A 219 -24.80 -0.83 17.17
CA THR A 219 -25.94 -0.88 16.25
C THR A 219 -25.56 -0.37 14.86
N GLY A 220 -24.82 0.72 14.78
CA GLY A 220 -24.31 1.29 13.52
C GLY A 220 -23.40 0.31 12.80
N PHE A 221 -22.44 -0.27 13.52
CA PHE A 221 -21.51 -1.24 12.97
C PHE A 221 -22.19 -2.48 12.40
N LEU A 222 -23.08 -3.12 13.17
CA LEU A 222 -23.80 -4.31 12.69
C LEU A 222 -24.76 -4.00 11.53
N ARG A 223 -25.39 -2.81 11.52
CA ARG A 223 -26.19 -2.34 10.38
C ARG A 223 -25.36 -2.19 9.12
N SER A 224 -24.13 -1.65 9.23
CA SER A 224 -23.23 -1.51 8.08
C SER A 224 -22.88 -2.88 7.47
N LEU A 225 -22.57 -3.88 8.29
CA LEU A 225 -22.32 -5.23 7.82
C LEU A 225 -23.53 -5.84 7.10
N LYS A 226 -24.73 -5.66 7.65
CA LYS A 226 -25.97 -6.14 7.04
C LYS A 226 -26.29 -5.40 5.73
N ALA A 227 -26.09 -4.10 5.67
CA ALA A 227 -26.28 -3.30 4.46
C ALA A 227 -25.32 -3.71 3.32
N ARG A 228 -24.14 -4.18 3.67
CA ARG A 228 -23.15 -4.74 2.72
C ARG A 228 -23.44 -6.16 2.29
N GLY A 229 -24.51 -6.78 2.82
CA GLY A 229 -24.98 -8.10 2.40
C GLY A 229 -24.63 -9.25 3.36
N LEU A 230 -24.21 -8.98 4.61
CA LEU A 230 -24.00 -10.04 5.60
C LEU A 230 -25.28 -10.85 5.79
N ALA A 231 -25.22 -12.14 5.51
CA ALA A 231 -26.35 -13.08 5.57
C ALA A 231 -25.97 -14.41 6.23
N GLY A 232 -27.01 -15.17 6.65
CA GLY A 232 -26.86 -16.53 7.14
C GLY A 232 -26.29 -16.65 8.57
N VAL A 233 -26.21 -15.56 9.33
CA VAL A 233 -25.65 -15.58 10.69
C VAL A 233 -26.55 -16.39 11.62
N GLN A 234 -25.99 -17.45 12.20
CA GLN A 234 -26.66 -18.33 13.16
C GLN A 234 -26.15 -18.12 14.59
N LEU A 235 -24.87 -17.84 14.75
CA LEU A 235 -24.24 -17.64 16.05
C LEU A 235 -23.27 -16.45 16.01
N VAL A 236 -23.40 -15.56 16.99
CA VAL A 236 -22.43 -14.49 17.24
C VAL A 236 -21.74 -14.76 18.58
N THR A 237 -20.41 -14.78 18.54
CA THR A 237 -19.57 -14.90 19.74
C THR A 237 -18.90 -13.55 20.02
N SER A 238 -19.06 -13.03 21.24
CA SER A 238 -18.40 -11.79 21.67
C SER A 238 -18.14 -11.78 23.18
N ASP A 239 -17.52 -10.72 23.68
CA ASP A 239 -17.55 -10.43 25.11
C ASP A 239 -18.99 -10.14 25.61
N ALA A 240 -19.16 -10.04 26.93
CA ALA A 240 -20.49 -9.89 27.55
C ALA A 240 -20.97 -8.43 27.60
N HIS A 241 -20.54 -7.56 26.67
CA HIS A 241 -20.97 -6.17 26.64
C HIS A 241 -22.47 -6.03 26.35
N THR A 242 -23.21 -5.37 27.26
CA THR A 242 -24.69 -5.30 27.23
C THR A 242 -25.21 -4.61 25.95
N GLY A 243 -24.57 -3.52 25.53
CA GLY A 243 -24.92 -2.78 24.30
C GLY A 243 -24.71 -3.61 23.05
N LEU A 244 -23.64 -4.40 22.99
CA LEU A 244 -23.38 -5.28 21.86
C LEU A 244 -24.40 -6.41 21.79
N LYS A 245 -24.71 -7.04 22.93
CA LYS A 245 -25.73 -8.10 23.00
C LYS A 245 -27.09 -7.59 22.54
N ALA A 246 -27.51 -6.40 22.99
CA ALA A 246 -28.76 -5.79 22.56
C ALA A 246 -28.76 -5.48 21.04
N ALA A 247 -27.64 -4.97 20.50
CA ALA A 247 -27.49 -4.69 19.08
C ALA A 247 -27.56 -5.98 18.24
N ILE A 248 -26.92 -7.08 18.67
CA ILE A 248 -26.99 -8.38 18.00
C ILE A 248 -28.44 -8.85 17.90
N GLY A 249 -29.16 -8.85 19.00
CA GLY A 249 -30.57 -9.31 19.03
C GLY A 249 -31.50 -8.45 18.17
N SER A 250 -31.23 -7.16 18.01
CA SER A 250 -32.05 -6.25 17.22
C SER A 250 -31.73 -6.24 15.73
N ILE A 251 -30.46 -6.46 15.34
CA ILE A 251 -29.99 -6.33 13.96
C ILE A 251 -29.85 -7.68 13.26
N LEU A 252 -29.31 -8.69 13.95
CA LEU A 252 -29.10 -10.04 13.42
C LEU A 252 -30.19 -10.98 13.87
N LEU A 253 -31.42 -10.72 13.41
CA LEU A 253 -32.60 -11.48 13.78
C LEU A 253 -32.44 -12.97 13.48
N GLY A 254 -32.69 -13.81 14.47
CA GLY A 254 -32.53 -15.28 14.38
C GLY A 254 -31.12 -15.78 14.74
N ALA A 255 -30.16 -14.93 14.93
CA ALA A 255 -28.83 -15.32 15.41
C ALA A 255 -28.86 -15.54 16.95
N SER A 256 -28.26 -16.65 17.39
CA SER A 256 -27.98 -16.90 18.82
C SER A 256 -26.73 -16.11 19.23
N TRP A 257 -26.64 -15.77 20.52
CA TRP A 257 -25.46 -15.15 21.09
C TRP A 257 -24.75 -16.06 22.09
N GLN A 258 -23.42 -16.09 22.02
CA GLN A 258 -22.56 -16.83 22.93
C GLN A 258 -21.46 -15.94 23.49
N ARG A 259 -21.21 -16.03 24.79
CA ARG A 259 -20.07 -15.35 25.40
C ARG A 259 -18.76 -15.98 24.95
N CYS A 260 -17.80 -15.15 24.60
CA CYS A 260 -16.42 -15.57 24.34
C CYS A 260 -15.82 -16.19 25.61
N ARG A 261 -15.11 -17.31 25.46
CA ARG A 261 -14.45 -18.00 26.59
C ARG A 261 -13.13 -17.39 26.99
N VAL A 262 -12.56 -16.58 26.12
CA VAL A 262 -11.26 -15.93 26.34
C VAL A 262 -11.42 -14.63 27.13
N HIS A 263 -12.58 -13.96 26.98
CA HIS A 263 -12.94 -12.71 27.67
C HIS A 263 -13.96 -12.92 28.78
#